data_31a7ea7e7e197f6e1a14307649a92719
#
_entry.id   31a7ea7e7e197f6e1a14307649a92719
#
_cell.length_a   1.000
_cell.length_b   1.000
_cell.length_c   1.000
_cell.angle_alpha   90.00
_cell.angle_beta   90.00
_cell.angle_gamma   90.00
#
_symmetry.space_group_name_H-M   'P 1'
#
loop_
_entity.id
_entity.type
_entity.pdbx_description
1 polymer ?
#
loop_
_entity_poly.entity_id
_entity_poly.type
_entity_poly.pdbx_seq_one_letter_code
_entity_poly.pdbx_strand_id
1 'polypeptide(L)'
;EEQVDLLLIVAVAGGHVLLEGPPGVGKTMMAAGLARGLGVQFKRVQFTPDTTPTDIVGSTVKKMGEPQFIPGAVFTNVLLADEINRTPPRTQAALLEAMQERHVTVNGRIHRLPSPFMVIATQNPFEQLGIFPLPESQLDRFLFKLELPYGGETDEIDIPEEEIRVDVYR
;
A
#
# COMPACT_ATOMS: atom_id res chain seq x y z
N GLU A 1 16.57 3.90 -10.91
CA GLU A 1 17.34 2.71 -10.46
C GLU A 1 17.30 2.65 -8.93
N GLU A 2 17.71 3.68 -8.24
CA GLU A 2 17.78 3.77 -6.78
C GLU A 2 16.44 3.49 -6.05
N GLN A 3 15.32 3.95 -6.59
CA GLN A 3 13.99 3.70 -6.04
C GLN A 3 13.59 2.22 -6.11
N VAL A 4 13.99 1.53 -7.16
CA VAL A 4 13.74 0.09 -7.32
C VAL A 4 14.59 -0.71 -6.33
N ASP A 5 15.84 -0.32 -6.13
CA ASP A 5 16.74 -0.94 -5.16
C ASP A 5 16.18 -0.78 -3.73
N LEU A 6 15.67 0.41 -3.39
CA LEU A 6 15.05 0.65 -2.11
C LEU A 6 13.80 -0.20 -1.89
N LEU A 7 12.93 -0.34 -2.91
CA LEU A 7 11.77 -1.22 -2.83
C LEU A 7 12.16 -2.69 -2.65
N LEU A 8 13.26 -3.13 -3.29
CA LEU A 8 13.79 -4.47 -3.09
C LEU A 8 14.29 -4.68 -1.66
N ILE A 9 15.00 -3.70 -1.09
CA ILE A 9 15.44 -3.73 0.31
C ILE A 9 14.24 -3.85 1.25
N VAL A 10 13.19 -3.04 1.03
CA VAL A 10 11.96 -3.10 1.83
C VAL A 10 11.28 -4.46 1.71
N ALA A 11 11.23 -5.03 0.51
CA ALA A 11 10.63 -6.35 0.28
C ALA A 11 11.39 -7.45 1.02
N VAL A 12 12.72 -7.41 0.98
CA VAL A 12 13.59 -8.38 1.69
C VAL A 12 13.49 -8.20 3.22
N ALA A 13 13.42 -6.95 3.69
CA ALA A 13 13.23 -6.63 5.11
C ALA A 13 11.82 -6.99 5.62
N GLY A 14 10.89 -7.36 4.74
CA GLY A 14 9.50 -7.64 5.10
C GLY A 14 8.75 -6.38 5.54
N GLY A 15 9.16 -5.21 5.08
CA GLY A 15 8.56 -3.93 5.43
C GLY A 15 7.46 -3.49 4.47
N HIS A 16 6.96 -2.28 4.71
CA HIS A 16 6.00 -1.57 3.87
C HIS A 16 6.53 -0.18 3.57
N VAL A 17 6.10 0.44 2.48
CA VAL A 17 6.55 1.76 2.07
C VAL A 17 5.37 2.70 1.81
N LEU A 18 5.54 3.96 2.18
CA LEU A 18 4.61 5.05 1.86
C LEU A 18 5.26 5.96 0.82
N LEU A 19 4.60 6.13 -0.31
CA LEU A 19 5.03 7.04 -1.39
C LEU A 19 4.16 8.29 -1.37
N GLU A 20 4.76 9.45 -1.18
CA GLU A 20 4.10 10.74 -1.36
C GLU A 20 4.49 11.37 -2.69
N GLY A 21 3.53 11.87 -3.42
CA GLY A 21 3.80 12.55 -4.67
C GLY A 21 2.59 12.63 -5.60
N PRO A 22 2.72 13.40 -6.67
CA PRO A 22 1.64 13.63 -7.62
C PRO A 22 1.23 12.32 -8.34
N PRO A 23 0.03 12.28 -8.93
CA PRO A 23 -0.34 11.18 -9.81
C PRO A 23 0.54 11.16 -11.07
N GLY A 24 0.72 9.98 -11.68
CA GLY A 24 1.40 9.85 -12.98
C GLY A 24 2.93 9.63 -12.93
N VAL A 25 3.56 9.61 -11.75
CA VAL A 25 5.02 9.40 -11.60
C VAL A 25 5.47 7.92 -11.66
N GLY A 26 4.71 7.04 -12.29
CA GLY A 26 5.13 5.65 -12.52
C GLY A 26 5.01 4.69 -11.33
N LYS A 27 4.37 5.09 -10.22
CA LYS A 27 4.22 4.26 -9.00
C LYS A 27 3.69 2.85 -9.29
N THR A 28 2.69 2.74 -10.17
CA THR A 28 2.10 1.45 -10.56
C THR A 28 3.09 0.58 -11.31
N MET A 29 3.89 1.17 -12.21
CA MET A 29 4.90 0.43 -12.99
C MET A 29 6.02 -0.10 -12.07
N MET A 30 6.46 0.70 -11.09
CA MET A 30 7.44 0.28 -10.10
C MET A 30 6.94 -0.89 -9.26
N ALA A 31 5.73 -0.79 -8.70
CA ALA A 31 5.14 -1.84 -7.86
C ALA A 31 4.90 -3.14 -8.64
N ALA A 32 4.37 -3.04 -9.86
CA ALA A 32 4.14 -4.19 -10.73
C ALA A 32 5.47 -4.81 -11.21
N GLY A 33 6.47 -3.98 -11.52
CA GLY A 33 7.81 -4.40 -11.90
C GLY A 33 8.50 -5.18 -10.77
N LEU A 34 8.42 -4.68 -9.53
CA LEU A 34 8.91 -5.36 -8.34
C LEU A 34 8.28 -6.75 -8.18
N ALA A 35 6.97 -6.84 -8.21
CA ALA A 35 6.25 -8.11 -8.06
C ALA A 35 6.62 -9.12 -9.16
N ARG A 36 6.76 -8.63 -10.41
CA ARG A 36 7.20 -9.45 -11.55
C ARG A 36 8.62 -9.95 -11.36
N GLY A 37 9.53 -9.09 -10.92
CA GLY A 37 10.94 -9.44 -10.65
C GLY A 37 11.07 -10.48 -9.54
N LEU A 38 10.22 -10.41 -8.52
CA LEU A 38 10.15 -11.37 -7.43
C LEU A 38 9.34 -12.66 -7.77
N GLY A 39 8.65 -12.69 -8.91
CA GLY A 39 7.81 -13.83 -9.29
C GLY A 39 6.60 -14.03 -8.39
N VAL A 40 6.04 -12.96 -7.81
CA VAL A 40 4.93 -13.00 -6.85
C VAL A 40 3.69 -12.27 -7.37
N GLN A 41 2.55 -12.48 -6.69
CA GLN A 41 1.28 -11.85 -7.07
C GLN A 41 1.28 -10.35 -6.76
N PHE A 42 0.71 -9.58 -7.68
CA PHE A 42 0.49 -8.14 -7.57
C PHE A 42 -0.99 -7.80 -7.64
N LYS A 43 -1.41 -6.83 -6.81
CA LYS A 43 -2.75 -6.25 -6.87
C LYS A 43 -2.67 -4.75 -6.66
N ARG A 44 -3.46 -3.99 -7.41
CA ARG A 44 -3.66 -2.56 -7.21
C ARG A 44 -5.07 -2.31 -6.73
N VAL A 45 -5.21 -1.46 -5.74
CA VAL A 45 -6.51 -0.97 -5.25
C VAL A 45 -6.43 0.55 -5.15
N GLN A 46 -7.35 1.22 -5.84
CA GLN A 46 -7.59 2.64 -5.70
C GLN A 46 -8.50 2.87 -4.49
N PHE A 47 -8.01 3.58 -3.49
CA PHE A 47 -8.81 3.95 -2.33
C PHE A 47 -9.69 5.16 -2.65
N THR A 48 -10.94 5.08 -2.23
CA THR A 48 -11.96 6.12 -2.44
C THR A 48 -12.74 6.31 -1.14
N PRO A 49 -13.56 7.37 -1.02
CA PRO A 49 -14.44 7.54 0.14
C PRO A 49 -15.41 6.37 0.38
N ASP A 50 -15.75 5.62 -0.68
CA ASP A 50 -16.67 4.48 -0.62
C ASP A 50 -15.97 3.15 -0.33
N THR A 51 -14.63 3.12 -0.32
CA THR A 51 -13.88 1.91 0.01
C THR A 51 -14.13 1.50 1.45
N THR A 52 -14.54 0.26 1.65
CA THR A 52 -14.91 -0.28 2.96
C THR A 52 -13.83 -1.18 3.56
N PRO A 53 -13.82 -1.40 4.89
CA PRO A 53 -12.92 -2.38 5.50
C PRO A 53 -13.04 -3.78 4.91
N THR A 54 -14.25 -4.22 4.53
CA THR A 54 -14.48 -5.54 3.93
C THR A 54 -13.87 -5.68 2.53
N ASP A 55 -13.75 -4.59 1.78
CA ASP A 55 -13.03 -4.59 0.50
C ASP A 55 -11.53 -4.88 0.70
N ILE A 56 -11.00 -4.47 1.85
CA ILE A 56 -9.60 -4.65 2.21
C ILE A 56 -9.34 -6.04 2.79
N VAL A 57 -10.07 -6.43 3.84
CA VAL A 57 -9.79 -7.67 4.58
C VAL A 57 -10.58 -8.88 4.09
N GLY A 58 -11.64 -8.66 3.34
CA GLY A 58 -12.55 -9.72 2.89
C GLY A 58 -13.81 -9.84 3.77
N SER A 59 -14.66 -10.74 3.36
CA SER A 59 -15.96 -10.96 4.01
C SER A 59 -16.35 -12.43 3.95
N THR A 60 -17.34 -12.82 4.76
CA THR A 60 -17.95 -14.15 4.68
C THR A 60 -19.32 -14.02 4.07
N VAL A 61 -19.57 -14.75 3.01
CA VAL A 61 -20.89 -14.85 2.36
C VAL A 61 -21.47 -16.26 2.57
N LYS A 62 -22.78 -16.39 2.57
CA LYS A 62 -23.42 -17.71 2.53
C LYS A 62 -23.59 -18.15 1.08
N LYS A 63 -22.97 -19.29 0.72
CA LYS A 63 -23.15 -19.91 -0.57
C LYS A 63 -23.73 -21.32 -0.34
N MET A 64 -24.89 -21.58 -0.92
CA MET A 64 -25.63 -22.86 -0.72
C MET A 64 -25.86 -23.21 0.76
N GLY A 65 -26.06 -22.17 1.63
CA GLY A 65 -26.26 -22.37 3.07
C GLY A 65 -24.99 -22.41 3.91
N GLU A 66 -23.83 -22.63 3.29
CA GLU A 66 -22.52 -22.70 3.98
C GLU A 66 -21.78 -21.35 3.95
N PRO A 67 -21.09 -20.98 5.05
CA PRO A 67 -20.29 -19.78 5.10
C PRO A 67 -19.01 -19.95 4.28
N GLN A 68 -18.81 -19.11 3.27
CA GLN A 68 -17.64 -19.05 2.43
C GLN A 68 -16.92 -17.74 2.62
N PHE A 69 -15.60 -17.79 2.91
CA PHE A 69 -14.76 -16.59 2.97
C PHE A 69 -14.40 -16.12 1.56
N ILE A 70 -14.62 -14.82 1.31
CA ILE A 70 -14.19 -14.12 0.10
C ILE A 70 -13.02 -13.22 0.47
N PRO A 71 -11.80 -13.49 -0.02
CA PRO A 71 -10.61 -12.70 0.27
C PRO A 71 -10.73 -11.26 -0.23
N GLY A 72 -10.30 -10.30 0.59
CA GLY A 72 -10.21 -8.90 0.21
C GLY A 72 -8.91 -8.56 -0.52
N ALA A 73 -8.64 -7.26 -0.61
CA ALA A 73 -7.50 -6.72 -1.35
C ALA A 73 -6.14 -7.17 -0.81
N VAL A 74 -6.02 -7.34 0.52
CA VAL A 74 -4.75 -7.70 1.18
C VAL A 74 -4.28 -9.13 0.89
N PHE A 75 -5.11 -9.97 0.28
CA PHE A 75 -4.72 -11.33 -0.11
C PHE A 75 -3.96 -11.32 -1.44
N THR A 76 -2.75 -10.78 -1.39
CA THR A 76 -1.76 -10.74 -2.46
C THR A 76 -0.37 -10.59 -1.83
N ASN A 77 0.70 -10.77 -2.61
CA ASN A 77 2.05 -10.58 -2.09
C ASN A 77 2.49 -9.11 -2.12
N VAL A 78 2.24 -8.42 -3.21
CA VAL A 78 2.51 -6.98 -3.35
C VAL A 78 1.19 -6.26 -3.59
N LEU A 79 0.80 -5.40 -2.66
CA LEU A 79 -0.39 -4.57 -2.76
C LEU A 79 0.03 -3.12 -3.00
N LEU A 80 -0.36 -2.54 -4.12
CA LEU A 80 -0.35 -1.10 -4.32
C LEU A 80 -1.68 -0.52 -3.80
N ALA A 81 -1.62 0.12 -2.64
CA ALA A 81 -2.73 0.82 -2.01
C ALA A 81 -2.70 2.29 -2.42
N ASP A 82 -3.38 2.62 -3.52
CA ASP A 82 -3.29 3.94 -4.16
C ASP A 82 -4.23 4.95 -3.50
N GLU A 83 -3.69 6.11 -3.11
CA GLU A 83 -4.40 7.22 -2.47
C GLU A 83 -5.11 6.84 -1.15
N ILE A 84 -4.40 6.22 -0.22
CA ILE A 84 -4.98 5.75 1.05
C ILE A 84 -5.58 6.87 1.90
N ASN A 85 -5.13 8.11 1.72
CA ASN A 85 -5.68 9.28 2.41
C ASN A 85 -7.07 9.71 1.88
N ARG A 86 -7.60 9.12 0.81
CA ARG A 86 -8.96 9.36 0.31
C ARG A 86 -10.03 8.51 0.97
N THR A 87 -9.65 7.51 1.75
CA THR A 87 -10.61 6.64 2.43
C THR A 87 -10.74 6.99 3.91
N PRO A 88 -11.91 6.75 4.53
CA PRO A 88 -12.12 7.02 5.93
C PRO A 88 -11.15 6.29 6.87
N PRO A 89 -10.86 6.83 8.06
CA PRO A 89 -9.91 6.24 9.02
C PRO A 89 -10.18 4.78 9.37
N ARG A 90 -11.45 4.37 9.38
CA ARG A 90 -11.84 2.98 9.64
C ARG A 90 -11.29 2.01 8.60
N THR A 91 -11.31 2.38 7.34
CA THR A 91 -10.78 1.55 6.24
C THR A 91 -9.25 1.58 6.24
N GLN A 92 -8.64 2.75 6.50
CA GLN A 92 -7.18 2.86 6.69
C GLN A 92 -6.71 1.93 7.82
N ALA A 93 -7.40 1.93 8.96
CA ALA A 93 -7.06 1.08 10.10
C ALA A 93 -7.09 -0.41 9.75
N ALA A 94 -8.05 -0.86 8.95
CA ALA A 94 -8.13 -2.25 8.50
C ALA A 94 -6.90 -2.67 7.68
N LEU A 95 -6.42 -1.80 6.78
CA LEU A 95 -5.19 -2.05 6.02
C LEU A 95 -3.97 -2.09 6.94
N LEU A 96 -3.83 -1.09 7.81
CA LEU A 96 -2.65 -0.95 8.69
C LEU A 96 -2.56 -2.09 9.72
N GLU A 97 -3.70 -2.59 10.20
CA GLU A 97 -3.74 -3.79 11.06
C GLU A 97 -3.26 -5.03 10.30
N ALA A 98 -3.75 -5.25 9.07
CA ALA A 98 -3.32 -6.35 8.23
C ALA A 98 -1.81 -6.31 7.92
N MET A 99 -1.25 -5.11 7.72
CA MET A 99 0.19 -4.90 7.53
C MET A 99 0.99 -5.33 8.76
N GLN A 100 0.53 -4.98 9.95
CA GLN A 100 1.21 -5.28 11.21
C GLN A 100 1.09 -6.75 11.59
N GLU A 101 -0.12 -7.29 11.56
CA GLU A 101 -0.43 -8.62 12.07
C GLU A 101 -0.15 -9.76 11.08
N ARG A 102 -0.01 -9.45 9.79
CA ARG A 102 0.17 -10.43 8.71
C ARG A 102 -0.96 -11.45 8.59
N HIS A 103 -2.09 -11.14 9.18
CA HIS A 103 -3.34 -11.89 9.08
C HIS A 103 -4.53 -10.94 9.24
N VAL A 104 -5.70 -11.42 8.90
CA VAL A 104 -6.98 -10.74 9.17
C VAL A 104 -7.91 -11.66 9.95
N THR A 105 -8.75 -11.08 10.79
CA THR A 105 -9.79 -11.82 11.54
C THR A 105 -11.16 -11.45 11.00
N VAL A 106 -11.85 -12.41 10.39
CA VAL A 106 -13.19 -12.23 9.84
C VAL A 106 -14.13 -13.23 10.47
N ASN A 107 -15.20 -12.74 11.11
CA ASN A 107 -16.18 -13.58 11.84
C ASN A 107 -15.52 -14.55 12.85
N GLY A 108 -14.52 -14.07 13.60
CA GLY A 108 -13.79 -14.85 14.59
C GLY A 108 -12.82 -15.89 14.04
N ARG A 109 -12.62 -15.92 12.71
CA ARG A 109 -11.65 -16.81 12.07
C ARG A 109 -10.45 -16.01 11.58
N ILE A 110 -9.25 -16.55 11.85
CA ILE A 110 -7.97 -15.99 11.41
C ILE A 110 -7.66 -16.49 10.01
N HIS A 111 -7.39 -15.55 9.10
CA HIS A 111 -6.96 -15.82 7.73
C HIS A 111 -5.56 -15.21 7.52
N ARG A 112 -4.54 -16.06 7.37
CA ARG A 112 -3.16 -15.61 7.15
C ARG A 112 -3.00 -15.02 5.76
N LEU A 113 -2.22 -13.95 5.68
CA LEU A 113 -1.87 -13.32 4.41
C LEU A 113 -0.76 -14.12 3.70
N PRO A 114 -0.65 -14.01 2.37
CA PRO A 114 0.47 -14.58 1.62
C PRO A 114 1.83 -14.09 2.15
N SER A 115 2.85 -14.93 2.02
CA SER A 115 4.23 -14.55 2.35
C SER A 115 5.11 -14.68 1.11
N PRO A 116 5.93 -13.67 0.78
CA PRO A 116 6.02 -12.36 1.41
C PRO A 116 4.74 -11.52 1.22
N PHE A 117 4.50 -10.56 2.13
CA PHE A 117 3.43 -9.57 2.02
C PHE A 117 4.02 -8.17 2.19
N MET A 118 3.88 -7.33 1.15
CA MET A 118 4.35 -5.96 1.13
C MET A 118 3.24 -5.03 0.63
N VAL A 119 3.06 -3.91 1.32
CA VAL A 119 2.19 -2.83 0.90
C VAL A 119 3.04 -1.65 0.45
N ILE A 120 2.74 -1.17 -0.75
CA ILE A 120 3.21 0.11 -1.28
C ILE A 120 1.98 1.02 -1.24
N ALA A 121 1.90 1.86 -0.21
CA ALA A 121 0.82 2.82 -0.08
C ALA A 121 1.21 4.13 -0.76
N THR A 122 0.25 4.82 -1.35
CA THR A 122 0.47 6.16 -1.90
C THR A 122 -0.45 7.17 -1.25
N GLN A 123 -0.01 8.40 -1.15
CA GLN A 123 -0.84 9.55 -0.84
C GLN A 123 -0.44 10.76 -1.68
N ASN A 124 -1.43 11.61 -1.96
CA ASN A 124 -1.21 12.87 -2.63
C ASN A 124 -1.26 13.99 -1.57
N PRO A 125 -0.14 14.60 -1.19
CA PRO A 125 -0.09 15.62 -0.15
C PRO A 125 -0.74 16.94 -0.57
N PHE A 126 -0.95 17.17 -1.87
CA PHE A 126 -1.45 18.42 -2.43
C PHE A 126 -2.98 18.48 -2.53
N GLU A 127 -3.65 17.36 -2.37
CA GLU A 127 -5.12 17.29 -2.39
C GLU A 127 -5.64 17.69 -1.00
N GLN A 128 -6.36 18.82 -0.91
CA GLN A 128 -6.83 19.36 0.37
C GLN A 128 -8.29 19.01 0.67
N LEU A 129 -9.08 18.63 -0.33
CA LEU A 129 -10.50 18.35 -0.18
C LEU A 129 -10.76 16.83 -0.15
N GLY A 130 -11.56 16.41 0.82
CA GLY A 130 -12.01 15.01 0.90
C GLY A 130 -10.92 14.02 1.27
N ILE A 131 -9.88 14.46 1.97
CA ILE A 131 -8.80 13.61 2.46
C ILE A 131 -8.89 13.37 3.98
N PHE A 132 -8.38 12.21 4.40
CA PHE A 132 -8.22 11.81 5.78
C PHE A 132 -6.72 11.52 6.01
N PRO A 133 -5.94 12.47 6.54
CA PRO A 133 -4.51 12.27 6.73
C PRO A 133 -4.25 11.13 7.71
N LEU A 134 -3.17 10.39 7.46
CA LEU A 134 -2.70 9.36 8.39
C LEU A 134 -2.12 10.02 9.63
N PRO A 135 -2.54 9.63 10.85
CA PRO A 135 -1.89 10.06 12.08
C PRO A 135 -0.42 9.61 12.13
N GLU A 136 0.46 10.39 12.75
CA GLU A 136 1.89 10.05 12.92
C GLU A 136 2.10 8.66 13.52
N SER A 137 1.29 8.29 14.52
CA SER A 137 1.35 6.97 15.16
C SER A 137 1.07 5.79 14.21
N GLN A 138 0.51 6.05 13.04
CA GLN A 138 0.26 5.05 12.01
C GLN A 138 1.34 5.04 10.92
N LEU A 139 2.08 6.13 10.77
CA LEU A 139 3.21 6.23 9.85
C LEU A 139 4.36 5.29 10.25
N ASP A 140 4.53 5.01 11.53
CA ASP A 140 5.53 4.07 12.08
C ASP A 140 5.39 2.62 11.56
N ARG A 141 4.27 2.31 10.92
CA ARG A 141 4.03 0.98 10.31
C ARG A 141 4.68 0.83 8.95
N PHE A 142 5.12 1.94 8.36
CA PHE A 142 5.89 1.96 7.13
C PHE A 142 7.39 2.01 7.48
N LEU A 143 8.18 1.20 6.81
CA LEU A 143 9.63 1.18 7.01
C LEU A 143 10.27 2.44 6.45
N PHE A 144 9.76 2.91 5.31
CA PHE A 144 10.19 4.14 4.67
C PHE A 144 9.00 4.96 4.19
N LYS A 145 9.17 6.27 4.25
CA LYS A 145 8.35 7.26 3.55
C LYS A 145 9.22 7.92 2.50
N LEU A 146 8.78 7.88 1.25
CA LEU A 146 9.48 8.48 0.10
C LEU A 146 8.65 9.60 -0.48
N GLU A 147 9.24 10.77 -0.60
CA GLU A 147 8.67 11.90 -1.32
C GLU A 147 9.13 11.85 -2.77
N LEU A 148 8.18 11.78 -3.69
CA LEU A 148 8.44 11.80 -5.13
C LEU A 148 8.21 13.21 -5.65
N PRO A 149 9.24 13.87 -6.22
CA PRO A 149 9.12 15.22 -6.73
C PRO A 149 8.17 15.28 -7.95
N TYR A 150 7.65 16.47 -8.23
CA TYR A 150 6.97 16.72 -9.49
C TYR A 150 7.97 16.55 -10.64
N GLY A 151 7.70 15.62 -11.54
CA GLY A 151 8.44 15.51 -12.80
C GLY A 151 8.21 16.78 -13.63
N GLY A 152 9.24 17.59 -13.82
CA GLY A 152 9.27 18.58 -14.88
C GLY A 152 9.16 17.87 -16.24
N GLU A 153 8.54 18.52 -17.21
CA GLU A 153 8.40 18.06 -18.59
C GLU A 153 9.77 17.75 -19.19
N THR A 154 10.24 16.50 -19.09
CA THR A 154 11.19 15.89 -20.03
C THR A 154 11.35 14.39 -19.74
N ASP A 155 11.47 13.62 -20.79
CA ASP A 155 11.53 12.15 -20.87
C ASP A 155 12.80 11.49 -20.29
N GLU A 156 13.45 12.07 -19.31
CA GLU A 156 14.49 11.44 -18.51
C GLU A 156 14.31 11.89 -17.07
N ILE A 157 13.91 10.95 -16.21
CA ILE A 157 13.80 11.18 -14.77
C ILE A 157 15.23 11.24 -14.20
N ASP A 158 15.88 12.35 -14.38
CA ASP A 158 17.05 12.73 -13.61
C ASP A 158 16.53 13.38 -12.32
N ILE A 159 16.21 12.54 -11.32
CA ILE A 159 15.85 13.03 -9.99
C ILE A 159 17.17 13.38 -9.32
N PRO A 160 17.45 14.67 -9.01
CA PRO A 160 18.65 15.04 -8.29
C PRO A 160 18.69 14.27 -6.95
N GLU A 161 19.82 13.66 -6.62
CA GLU A 161 20.04 12.91 -5.37
C GLU A 161 19.69 13.72 -4.12
N GLU A 162 19.67 15.05 -4.22
CA GLU A 162 19.36 15.98 -3.12
C GLU A 162 17.87 16.15 -2.82
N GLU A 163 16.94 15.67 -3.68
CA GLU A 163 15.51 15.85 -3.51
C GLU A 163 14.78 14.60 -2.95
N ILE A 164 15.48 13.51 -2.71
CA ILE A 164 14.89 12.31 -2.10
C ILE A 164 14.99 12.46 -0.58
N ARG A 165 13.89 12.84 0.05
CA ARG A 165 13.77 12.75 1.50
C ARG A 165 13.32 11.36 1.89
N VAL A 166 14.17 10.64 2.61
CA VAL A 166 13.88 9.33 3.18
C VAL A 166 13.72 9.50 4.68
N ASP A 167 12.49 9.46 5.17
CA ASP A 167 12.22 9.41 6.61
C ASP A 167 12.16 7.93 7.02
N VAL A 168 13.13 7.51 7.83
CA VAL A 168 13.17 6.16 8.40
C VAL A 168 12.47 6.18 9.75
N TYR A 169 11.34 5.49 9.84
CA TYR A 169 10.64 5.29 11.11
C TYR A 169 11.22 4.05 11.82
N ARG A 170 11.77 4.26 13.03
CA ARG A 170 12.32 3.19 13.88
C ARG A 170 11.29 2.69 14.87
#